data_1d5865f3ff91963b3e292afefc1a9c8d
#
_entry.id   1d5865f3ff91963b3e292afefc1a9c8d
#
_cell.length_a   1.000
_cell.length_b   1.000
_cell.length_c   1.000
_cell.angle_alpha   90.00
_cell.angle_beta   90.00
_cell.angle_gamma   90.00
#
_symmetry.space_group_name_H-M   'P 1'
#
loop_
_entity.id
_entity.type
_entity.pdbx_description
1 polymer ?
#
loop_
_entity_poly.entity_id
_entity_poly.type
_entity_poly.pdbx_seq_one_letter_code
_entity_poly.pdbx_strand_id
1 'polypeptide(L)'
;MKQIKYLLLFVAIFMANSIFAQNANQAKVCMDKAAANISNLGGFTARFALSRPGAVGRTAGTIFVKGVKFVATTPQTTVWFNGTTQWSYMKSTDEVNVSTPTEAQRLSMNPYALMTLYRQGYNLSMTNEGGSYVVHMKATNPKRNIPEAYVTVNKAYQLQKIKIKQANKWTTITVSGIQRKNLSDNIFTFNKKSHPSAE
;
A
#
# COMPACT_ATOMS: atom_id res chain seq x y z
N MET A 1 -30.27 -2.51 -45.45
CA MET A 1 -30.39 -3.11 -44.08
C MET A 1 -29.10 -3.74 -43.57
N LYS A 2 -28.31 -4.46 -44.37
CA LYS A 2 -27.00 -5.04 -43.92
C LYS A 2 -25.97 -3.96 -43.52
N GLN A 3 -25.85 -2.90 -44.29
CA GLN A 3 -24.88 -1.79 -44.02
C GLN A 3 -25.15 -1.07 -42.71
N ILE A 4 -26.41 -0.86 -42.32
CA ILE A 4 -26.79 -0.21 -41.06
C ILE A 4 -26.39 -1.09 -39.84
N LYS A 5 -26.50 -2.42 -39.95
CA LYS A 5 -26.08 -3.34 -38.88
C LYS A 5 -24.59 -3.27 -38.61
N TYR A 6 -23.74 -3.15 -39.64
CA TYR A 6 -22.30 -2.99 -39.46
C TYR A 6 -21.93 -1.62 -38.89
N LEU A 7 -22.62 -0.56 -39.27
CA LEU A 7 -22.43 0.77 -38.70
C LEU A 7 -22.77 0.81 -37.21
N LEU A 8 -23.90 0.21 -36.80
CA LEU A 8 -24.28 0.10 -35.39
C LEU A 8 -23.32 -0.74 -34.58
N LEU A 9 -22.76 -1.83 -35.13
CA LEU A 9 -21.76 -2.66 -34.51
C LEU A 9 -20.45 -1.88 -34.30
N PHE A 10 -20.03 -1.08 -35.29
CA PHE A 10 -18.81 -0.27 -35.23
C PHE A 10 -18.94 0.85 -34.17
N VAL A 11 -20.09 1.51 -34.06
CA VAL A 11 -20.37 2.51 -33.03
C VAL A 11 -20.37 1.90 -31.63
N ALA A 12 -20.95 0.71 -31.45
CA ALA A 12 -20.96 0.01 -30.17
C ALA A 12 -19.56 -0.37 -29.66
N ILE A 13 -18.65 -0.79 -30.58
CA ILE A 13 -17.26 -1.09 -30.25
C ILE A 13 -16.49 0.17 -29.84
N PHE A 14 -16.77 1.32 -30.47
CA PHE A 14 -16.12 2.60 -30.11
C PHE A 14 -16.57 3.10 -28.74
N MET A 15 -17.86 2.94 -28.38
CA MET A 15 -18.39 3.34 -27.07
C MET A 15 -17.81 2.47 -25.92
N ALA A 16 -17.60 1.18 -26.14
CA ALA A 16 -17.04 0.30 -25.11
C ALA A 16 -15.63 0.72 -24.68
N ASN A 17 -14.76 1.10 -25.62
CA ASN A 17 -13.40 1.56 -25.31
C ASN A 17 -13.39 2.87 -24.49
N SER A 18 -14.34 3.76 -24.71
CA SER A 18 -14.47 5.03 -23.98
C SER A 18 -14.78 4.82 -22.50
N ILE A 19 -15.60 3.83 -22.16
CA ILE A 19 -15.99 3.52 -20.77
C ILE A 19 -14.80 2.97 -19.99
N PHE A 20 -14.00 2.09 -20.58
CA PHE A 20 -12.80 1.56 -19.91
C PHE A 20 -11.73 2.64 -19.69
N ALA A 21 -11.49 3.50 -20.67
CA ALA A 21 -10.54 4.60 -20.55
C ALA A 21 -10.97 5.62 -19.48
N GLN A 22 -12.25 5.93 -19.40
CA GLN A 22 -12.81 6.83 -18.38
C GLN A 22 -12.66 6.25 -16.97
N ASN A 23 -12.91 4.96 -16.79
CA ASN A 23 -12.76 4.28 -15.49
C ASN A 23 -11.28 4.26 -15.04
N ALA A 24 -10.34 3.97 -15.95
CA ALA A 24 -8.91 4.00 -15.64
C ALA A 24 -8.43 5.40 -15.23
N ASN A 25 -8.91 6.46 -15.89
CA ASN A 25 -8.60 7.83 -15.53
C ASN A 25 -9.18 8.22 -14.16
N GLN A 26 -10.41 7.83 -13.88
CA GLN A 26 -11.02 8.03 -12.55
C GLN A 26 -10.25 7.31 -11.45
N ALA A 27 -9.82 6.07 -11.69
CA ALA A 27 -8.98 5.31 -10.78
C ALA A 27 -7.65 6.03 -10.50
N LYS A 28 -7.00 6.55 -11.56
CA LYS A 28 -5.76 7.33 -11.43
C LYS A 28 -5.98 8.59 -10.59
N VAL A 29 -6.99 9.38 -10.88
CA VAL A 29 -7.33 10.60 -10.12
C VAL A 29 -7.61 10.26 -8.65
N CYS A 30 -8.30 9.15 -8.37
CA CYS A 30 -8.55 8.67 -7.02
C CYS A 30 -7.24 8.38 -6.29
N MET A 31 -6.32 7.66 -6.92
CA MET A 31 -5.00 7.35 -6.35
C MET A 31 -4.13 8.59 -6.18
N ASP A 32 -4.14 9.53 -7.13
CA ASP A 32 -3.40 10.79 -7.02
C ASP A 32 -3.87 11.61 -5.79
N LYS A 33 -5.18 11.72 -5.58
CA LYS A 33 -5.75 12.40 -4.40
C LYS A 33 -5.38 11.68 -3.09
N ALA A 34 -5.48 10.37 -3.06
CA ALA A 34 -5.12 9.59 -1.89
C ALA A 34 -3.62 9.68 -1.55
N ALA A 35 -2.76 9.63 -2.56
CA ALA A 35 -1.32 9.82 -2.39
C ALA A 35 -0.99 11.24 -1.91
N ALA A 36 -1.65 12.27 -2.44
CA ALA A 36 -1.50 13.65 -2.02
C ALA A 36 -1.92 13.86 -0.55
N ASN A 37 -3.04 13.28 -0.13
CA ASN A 37 -3.47 13.32 1.27
C ASN A 37 -2.41 12.82 2.24
N ILE A 38 -1.68 11.77 1.87
CA ILE A 38 -0.62 11.19 2.69
C ILE A 38 0.66 12.02 2.61
N SER A 39 1.10 12.41 1.41
CA SER A 39 2.34 13.17 1.23
C SER A 39 2.28 14.55 1.88
N ASN A 40 1.13 15.20 1.87
CA ASN A 40 0.91 16.51 2.49
C ASN A 40 0.98 16.48 4.02
N LEU A 41 0.97 15.30 4.64
CA LEU A 41 1.16 15.18 6.09
C LEU A 41 2.60 15.46 6.52
N GLY A 42 3.58 15.25 5.63
CA GLY A 42 5.02 15.35 5.92
C GLY A 42 5.53 14.21 6.81
N GLY A 43 4.90 14.01 7.96
CA GLY A 43 5.05 12.86 8.85
C GLY A 43 3.73 12.52 9.50
N PHE A 44 3.50 11.24 9.82
CA PHE A 44 2.25 10.79 10.43
C PHE A 44 2.43 9.50 11.23
N THR A 45 1.44 9.21 12.06
CA THR A 45 1.23 7.92 12.71
C THR A 45 -0.11 7.34 12.30
N ALA A 46 -0.20 6.01 12.32
CA ALA A 46 -1.44 5.28 12.06
C ALA A 46 -1.44 3.93 12.78
N ARG A 47 -2.62 3.38 13.03
CA ARG A 47 -2.79 1.98 13.42
C ARG A 47 -2.93 1.13 12.16
N PHE A 48 -2.35 -0.05 12.18
CA PHE A 48 -2.50 -1.02 11.11
C PHE A 48 -2.86 -2.39 11.66
N ALA A 49 -3.48 -3.21 10.81
CA ALA A 49 -3.60 -4.64 11.07
C ALA A 49 -3.40 -5.42 9.78
N LEU A 50 -2.60 -6.49 9.91
CA LEU A 50 -2.25 -7.42 8.85
C LEU A 50 -3.07 -8.70 9.00
N SER A 51 -3.61 -9.18 7.89
CA SER A 51 -4.22 -10.51 7.83
C SER A 51 -3.81 -11.22 6.54
N ARG A 52 -3.60 -12.54 6.65
CA ARG A 52 -3.29 -13.43 5.53
C ARG A 52 -4.23 -14.62 5.58
N PRO A 53 -4.80 -15.07 4.46
CA PRO A 53 -5.58 -16.30 4.41
C PRO A 53 -4.76 -17.47 4.92
N GLY A 54 -5.36 -18.26 5.82
CA GLY A 54 -4.71 -19.44 6.43
C GLY A 54 -3.73 -19.14 7.58
N ALA A 55 -3.47 -17.87 7.91
CA ALA A 55 -2.69 -17.53 9.11
C ALA A 55 -3.60 -17.54 10.34
N VAL A 56 -3.14 -18.16 11.41
CA VAL A 56 -3.80 -18.08 12.72
C VAL A 56 -3.49 -16.72 13.33
N GLY A 57 -4.54 -15.93 13.56
CA GLY A 57 -4.43 -14.64 14.21
C GLY A 57 -4.23 -13.46 13.25
N ARG A 58 -4.32 -12.28 13.82
CA ARG A 58 -4.20 -10.97 13.16
C ARG A 58 -3.06 -10.20 13.83
N THR A 59 -2.08 -9.79 13.05
CA THR A 59 -1.01 -8.93 13.55
C THR A 59 -1.46 -7.48 13.48
N ALA A 60 -1.51 -6.80 14.61
CA ALA A 60 -1.87 -5.38 14.68
C ALA A 60 -0.77 -4.57 15.36
N GLY A 61 -0.68 -3.29 15.02
CA GLY A 61 0.35 -2.42 15.56
C GLY A 61 0.14 -0.95 15.21
N THR A 62 1.18 -0.18 15.50
CA THR A 62 1.27 1.24 15.17
C THR A 62 2.43 1.45 14.22
N ILE A 63 2.25 2.35 13.26
CA ILE A 63 3.30 2.77 12.34
C ILE A 63 3.51 4.28 12.42
N PHE A 64 4.77 4.72 12.40
CA PHE A 64 5.21 6.10 12.19
C PHE A 64 5.89 6.18 10.84
N VAL A 65 5.55 7.16 10.03
CA VAL A 65 6.08 7.31 8.67
C VAL A 65 6.50 8.74 8.41
N LYS A 66 7.68 8.92 7.77
CA LYS A 66 8.17 10.20 7.26
C LYS A 66 8.88 9.95 5.93
N GLY A 67 8.23 10.32 4.82
CA GLY A 67 8.72 9.97 3.48
C GLY A 67 8.85 8.45 3.31
N VAL A 68 10.05 7.98 3.01
CA VAL A 68 10.35 6.55 2.87
C VAL A 68 10.65 5.84 4.20
N LYS A 69 10.94 6.62 5.26
CA LYS A 69 11.31 6.11 6.59
C LYS A 69 10.09 5.65 7.35
N PHE A 70 10.21 4.59 8.14
CA PHE A 70 9.13 4.14 9.01
C PHE A 70 9.62 3.42 10.26
N VAL A 71 8.78 3.41 11.29
CA VAL A 71 8.86 2.52 12.44
C VAL A 71 7.52 1.84 12.59
N ALA A 72 7.51 0.51 12.54
CA ALA A 72 6.31 -0.30 12.75
C ALA A 72 6.49 -1.16 14.00
N THR A 73 5.57 -1.02 14.96
CA THR A 73 5.62 -1.73 16.23
C THR A 73 4.39 -2.60 16.38
N THR A 74 4.61 -3.87 16.69
CA THR A 74 3.60 -4.86 17.08
C THR A 74 3.90 -5.36 18.50
N PRO A 75 3.03 -6.17 19.12
CA PRO A 75 3.36 -6.82 20.38
C PRO A 75 4.65 -7.64 20.35
N GLN A 76 4.95 -8.30 19.20
CA GLN A 76 6.09 -9.22 19.07
C GLN A 76 7.35 -8.61 18.50
N THR A 77 7.21 -7.59 17.64
CA THR A 77 8.33 -7.11 16.83
C THR A 77 8.27 -5.60 16.67
N THR A 78 9.42 -4.94 16.66
CA THR A 78 9.55 -3.56 16.18
C THR A 78 10.50 -3.54 14.99
N VAL A 79 10.10 -2.87 13.92
CA VAL A 79 10.89 -2.71 12.70
C VAL A 79 11.16 -1.22 12.47
N TRP A 80 12.42 -0.85 12.35
CA TRP A 80 12.87 0.49 11.94
C TRP A 80 13.40 0.43 10.52
N PHE A 81 13.15 1.47 9.75
CA PHE A 81 13.74 1.68 8.43
C PHE A 81 14.07 3.16 8.24
N ASN A 82 15.35 3.48 8.08
CA ASN A 82 15.83 4.86 7.94
C ASN A 82 15.92 5.36 6.49
N GLY A 83 15.46 4.55 5.54
CA GLY A 83 15.57 4.82 4.10
C GLY A 83 16.59 3.93 3.40
N THR A 84 17.53 3.32 4.13
CA THR A 84 18.57 2.42 3.61
C THR A 84 18.63 1.13 4.41
N THR A 85 18.82 1.22 5.71
CA THR A 85 18.98 0.09 6.61
C THR A 85 17.68 -0.20 7.35
N GLN A 86 17.39 -1.47 7.51
CA GLN A 86 16.29 -1.98 8.31
C GLN A 86 16.86 -2.72 9.53
N TRP A 87 16.25 -2.47 10.68
CA TRP A 87 16.43 -3.23 11.92
C TRP A 87 15.12 -3.88 12.30
N SER A 88 15.14 -5.17 12.58
CA SER A 88 13.97 -5.92 13.04
C SER A 88 14.27 -6.55 14.38
N TYR A 89 13.69 -6.00 15.43
CA TYR A 89 13.87 -6.45 16.80
C TYR A 89 12.74 -7.40 17.19
N MET A 90 13.12 -8.63 17.56
CA MET A 90 12.23 -9.68 18.05
C MET A 90 12.19 -9.63 19.58
N LYS A 91 11.07 -9.19 20.15
CA LYS A 91 10.95 -8.97 21.61
C LYS A 91 11.04 -10.23 22.46
N SER A 92 10.73 -11.40 21.89
CA SER A 92 10.77 -12.68 22.62
C SER A 92 12.16 -13.27 22.78
N THR A 93 13.07 -12.98 21.84
CA THR A 93 14.44 -13.50 21.80
C THR A 93 15.49 -12.41 22.07
N ASP A 94 15.06 -11.16 22.11
CA ASP A 94 15.90 -9.98 22.26
C ASP A 94 16.94 -9.82 21.11
N GLU A 95 16.61 -10.39 19.94
CA GLU A 95 17.46 -10.39 18.75
C GLU A 95 17.16 -9.21 17.83
N VAL A 96 18.20 -8.65 17.22
CA VAL A 96 18.11 -7.61 16.19
C VAL A 96 18.70 -8.10 14.88
N ASN A 97 17.84 -8.29 13.88
CA ASN A 97 18.27 -8.55 12.51
C ASN A 97 18.47 -7.23 11.77
N VAL A 98 19.66 -7.05 11.19
CA VAL A 98 20.01 -5.88 10.37
C VAL A 98 20.09 -6.29 8.92
N SER A 99 19.42 -5.53 8.04
CA SER A 99 19.38 -5.83 6.60
C SER A 99 19.23 -4.57 5.76
N THR A 100 19.57 -4.70 4.47
CA THR A 100 19.20 -3.73 3.44
C THR A 100 18.09 -4.33 2.61
N PRO A 101 16.81 -3.96 2.85
CA PRO A 101 15.69 -4.60 2.18
C PRO A 101 15.66 -4.23 0.70
N THR A 102 15.28 -5.21 -0.13
CA THR A 102 14.97 -4.97 -1.54
C THR A 102 13.76 -4.05 -1.69
N GLU A 103 13.58 -3.45 -2.87
CA GLU A 103 12.38 -2.63 -3.15
C GLU A 103 11.08 -3.39 -2.85
N ALA A 104 11.00 -4.65 -3.23
CA ALA A 104 9.82 -5.51 -2.97
C ALA A 104 9.53 -5.68 -1.48
N GLN A 105 10.56 -5.87 -0.68
CA GLN A 105 10.43 -5.97 0.78
C GLN A 105 9.97 -4.64 1.39
N ARG A 106 10.56 -3.51 0.96
CA ARG A 106 10.13 -2.16 1.40
C ARG A 106 8.67 -1.89 1.10
N LEU A 107 8.21 -2.23 -0.12
CA LEU A 107 6.81 -2.06 -0.54
C LEU A 107 5.84 -2.89 0.31
N SER A 108 6.23 -4.10 0.74
CA SER A 108 5.39 -4.94 1.59
C SER A 108 5.33 -4.50 3.05
N MET A 109 6.33 -3.74 3.53
CA MET A 109 6.41 -3.26 4.90
C MET A 109 5.84 -1.84 5.07
N ASN A 110 5.98 -1.00 4.04
CA ASN A 110 5.43 0.34 4.04
C ASN A 110 4.23 0.40 3.07
N PRO A 111 3.00 0.27 3.56
CA PRO A 111 1.81 0.31 2.71
C PRO A 111 1.67 1.63 1.95
N TYR A 112 2.32 2.70 2.40
CA TYR A 112 2.29 4.00 1.73
C TYR A 112 3.22 4.07 0.52
N ALA A 113 4.26 3.25 0.46
CA ALA A 113 5.08 3.08 -0.75
C ALA A 113 4.24 2.56 -1.92
N LEU A 114 3.19 1.76 -1.65
CA LEU A 114 2.23 1.30 -2.65
C LEU A 114 1.40 2.44 -3.25
N MET A 115 1.22 3.55 -2.51
CA MET A 115 0.47 4.71 -2.98
C MET A 115 1.16 5.49 -4.11
N THR A 116 2.36 5.10 -4.51
CA THR A 116 3.07 5.67 -5.66
C THR A 116 3.28 4.66 -6.79
N LEU A 117 3.13 3.37 -6.48
CA LEU A 117 3.44 2.26 -7.38
C LEU A 117 2.56 2.24 -8.63
N TYR A 118 1.29 2.70 -8.52
CA TYR A 118 0.32 2.72 -9.61
C TYR A 118 0.73 3.60 -10.79
N ARG A 119 1.67 4.52 -10.59
CA ARG A 119 2.06 5.52 -11.62
C ARG A 119 2.72 4.89 -12.84
N GLN A 120 3.32 3.72 -12.68
CA GLN A 120 4.03 3.04 -13.76
C GLN A 120 3.79 1.53 -13.75
N GLY A 121 3.41 1.00 -14.92
CA GLY A 121 3.32 -0.43 -15.16
C GLY A 121 2.13 -1.14 -14.52
N TYR A 122 1.02 -0.41 -14.31
CA TYR A 122 -0.25 -0.98 -13.87
C TYR A 122 -1.41 -0.47 -14.72
N ASN A 123 -2.30 -1.38 -15.07
CA ASN A 123 -3.64 -1.05 -15.53
C ASN A 123 -4.52 -0.82 -14.30
N LEU A 124 -5.27 0.27 -14.32
CA LEU A 124 -6.12 0.66 -13.21
C LEU A 124 -7.59 0.54 -13.59
N SER A 125 -8.40 0.13 -12.62
CA SER A 125 -9.85 0.26 -12.67
C SER A 125 -10.39 0.60 -11.28
N MET A 126 -11.60 1.11 -11.21
CA MET A 126 -12.20 1.53 -9.94
C MET A 126 -13.66 1.08 -9.85
N THR A 127 -14.04 0.61 -8.67
CA THR A 127 -15.42 0.36 -8.28
C THR A 127 -15.79 1.21 -7.07
N ASN A 128 -17.08 1.36 -6.84
CA ASN A 128 -17.63 2.04 -5.67
C ASN A 128 -18.36 1.01 -4.82
N GLU A 129 -17.81 0.70 -3.66
CA GLU A 129 -18.30 -0.36 -2.78
C GLU A 129 -18.53 0.19 -1.36
N GLY A 130 -19.75 0.04 -0.83
CA GLY A 130 -20.07 0.41 0.54
C GLY A 130 -19.69 1.87 0.91
N GLY A 131 -19.83 2.80 -0.04
CA GLY A 131 -19.47 4.20 0.19
C GLY A 131 -17.97 4.51 0.08
N SER A 132 -17.14 3.53 -0.30
CA SER A 132 -15.70 3.68 -0.52
C SER A 132 -15.35 3.47 -1.99
N TYR A 133 -14.24 4.04 -2.43
CA TYR A 133 -13.64 3.73 -3.73
C TYR A 133 -12.66 2.58 -3.57
N VAL A 134 -12.78 1.57 -4.43
CA VAL A 134 -11.86 0.43 -4.50
C VAL A 134 -11.13 0.50 -5.84
N VAL A 135 -9.86 0.82 -5.80
CA VAL A 135 -8.99 0.85 -6.98
C VAL A 135 -8.30 -0.49 -7.12
N HIS A 136 -8.52 -1.16 -8.24
CA HIS A 136 -7.83 -2.37 -8.64
C HIS A 136 -6.62 -2.00 -9.49
N MET A 137 -5.47 -2.54 -9.15
CA MET A 137 -4.19 -2.37 -9.82
C MET A 137 -3.72 -3.73 -10.35
N LYS A 138 -3.64 -3.89 -11.65
CA LYS A 138 -3.12 -5.09 -12.31
C LYS A 138 -1.84 -4.75 -13.06
N ALA A 139 -0.73 -5.39 -12.70
CA ALA A 139 0.55 -5.15 -13.35
C ALA A 139 0.49 -5.49 -14.84
N THR A 140 1.07 -4.67 -15.70
CA THR A 140 1.22 -4.93 -17.13
C THR A 140 2.23 -6.07 -17.40
N ASN A 141 3.21 -6.23 -16.49
CA ASN A 141 4.12 -7.36 -16.46
C ASN A 141 3.78 -8.27 -15.26
N PRO A 142 3.30 -9.51 -15.50
CA PRO A 142 2.91 -10.43 -14.42
C PRO A 142 4.08 -10.91 -13.56
N LYS A 143 5.33 -10.72 -14.00
CA LYS A 143 6.54 -11.06 -13.21
C LYS A 143 6.89 -10.01 -12.16
N ARG A 144 6.12 -8.92 -12.05
CA ARG A 144 6.32 -7.94 -10.96
C ARG A 144 6.12 -8.58 -9.60
N ASN A 145 6.87 -8.11 -8.61
CA ASN A 145 6.77 -8.58 -7.22
C ASN A 145 5.37 -8.40 -6.61
N ILE A 146 4.63 -7.40 -7.09
CA ILE A 146 3.21 -7.19 -6.78
C ILE A 146 2.44 -7.22 -8.10
N PRO A 147 2.01 -8.40 -8.59
CA PRO A 147 1.28 -8.50 -9.84
C PRO A 147 -0.14 -7.92 -9.75
N GLU A 148 -0.71 -7.84 -8.54
CA GLU A 148 -2.07 -7.40 -8.34
C GLU A 148 -2.26 -6.78 -6.96
N ALA A 149 -3.00 -5.68 -6.89
CA ALA A 149 -3.35 -5.01 -5.64
C ALA A 149 -4.72 -4.35 -5.70
N TYR A 150 -5.34 -4.17 -4.53
CA TYR A 150 -6.55 -3.37 -4.34
C TYR A 150 -6.28 -2.31 -3.28
N VAL A 151 -6.64 -1.08 -3.56
CA VAL A 151 -6.55 0.03 -2.62
C VAL A 151 -7.95 0.57 -2.35
N THR A 152 -8.37 0.52 -1.09
CA THR A 152 -9.66 1.06 -0.65
C THR A 152 -9.44 2.39 0.04
N VAL A 153 -10.13 3.42 -0.42
CA VAL A 153 -10.15 4.76 0.18
C VAL A 153 -11.60 5.20 0.42
N ASN A 154 -11.83 6.02 1.45
CA ASN A 154 -13.13 6.59 1.70
C ASN A 154 -13.44 7.74 0.71
N LYS A 155 -14.62 8.36 0.82
CA LYS A 155 -15.04 9.49 -0.03
C LYS A 155 -14.16 10.73 0.08
N ALA A 156 -13.43 10.88 1.19
CA ALA A 156 -12.42 11.92 1.39
C ALA A 156 -11.01 11.51 0.88
N TYR A 157 -10.91 10.40 0.14
CA TYR A 157 -9.66 9.82 -0.38
C TYR A 157 -8.64 9.46 0.73
N GLN A 158 -9.11 9.15 1.93
CA GLN A 158 -8.27 8.65 3.01
C GLN A 158 -8.12 7.14 2.90
N LEU A 159 -6.89 6.65 3.01
CA LEU A 159 -6.58 5.23 2.93
C LEU A 159 -7.21 4.45 4.07
N GLN A 160 -7.90 3.36 3.74
CA GLN A 160 -8.56 2.46 4.69
C GLN A 160 -7.98 1.04 4.65
N LYS A 161 -7.70 0.53 3.45
CA LYS A 161 -7.28 -0.86 3.25
C LYS A 161 -6.44 -1.01 1.98
N ILE A 162 -5.43 -1.85 2.07
CA ILE A 162 -4.65 -2.32 0.94
C ILE A 162 -4.67 -3.85 0.95
N LYS A 163 -4.89 -4.45 -0.21
CA LYS A 163 -4.77 -5.90 -0.41
C LYS A 163 -3.76 -6.12 -1.52
N ILE A 164 -2.70 -6.86 -1.24
CA ILE A 164 -1.62 -7.14 -2.18
C ILE A 164 -1.46 -8.63 -2.43
N LYS A 165 -1.13 -8.98 -3.65
CA LYS A 165 -0.76 -10.34 -4.06
C LYS A 165 0.75 -10.43 -4.23
N GLN A 166 1.39 -11.35 -3.52
CA GLN A 166 2.80 -11.66 -3.66
C GLN A 166 3.00 -13.18 -3.59
N ALA A 167 3.78 -13.73 -4.52
CA ALA A 167 4.03 -15.18 -4.60
C ALA A 167 2.72 -16.00 -4.47
N ASN A 168 1.67 -15.60 -5.17
CA ASN A 168 0.32 -16.18 -5.15
C ASN A 168 -0.41 -16.15 -3.80
N LYS A 169 0.10 -15.43 -2.81
CA LYS A 169 -0.55 -15.24 -1.50
C LYS A 169 -1.07 -13.81 -1.37
N TRP A 170 -2.27 -13.68 -0.80
CA TRP A 170 -2.86 -12.39 -0.49
C TRP A 170 -2.48 -11.93 0.91
N THR A 171 -2.14 -10.66 1.04
CA THR A 171 -2.00 -9.98 2.33
C THR A 171 -2.94 -8.79 2.35
N THR A 172 -3.74 -8.67 3.39
CA THR A 172 -4.61 -7.52 3.62
C THR A 172 -4.05 -6.68 4.75
N ILE A 173 -3.92 -5.38 4.51
CA ILE A 173 -3.48 -4.37 5.46
C ILE A 173 -4.63 -3.41 5.65
N THR A 174 -5.21 -3.33 6.84
CA THR A 174 -6.17 -2.30 7.20
C THR A 174 -5.44 -1.17 7.92
N VAL A 175 -5.82 0.06 7.64
CA VAL A 175 -5.22 1.27 8.22
C VAL A 175 -6.30 2.13 8.84
N SER A 176 -6.03 2.68 10.01
CA SER A 176 -6.96 3.57 10.72
C SER A 176 -6.24 4.58 11.59
N GLY A 177 -6.93 5.67 11.95
CA GLY A 177 -6.41 6.67 12.88
C GLY A 177 -5.15 7.34 12.34
N ILE A 178 -5.12 7.67 11.04
CA ILE A 178 -4.01 8.44 10.45
C ILE A 178 -4.04 9.84 11.05
N GLN A 179 -2.93 10.24 11.65
CA GLN A 179 -2.77 11.56 12.26
C GLN A 179 -1.43 12.17 11.87
N ARG A 180 -1.44 13.41 11.43
CA ARG A 180 -0.22 14.19 11.19
C ARG A 180 0.62 14.24 12.46
N LYS A 181 1.92 14.03 12.33
CA LYS A 181 2.88 14.11 13.43
C LYS A 181 4.19 14.69 12.96
N ASN A 182 4.72 15.65 13.69
CA ASN A 182 6.09 16.09 13.46
C ASN A 182 7.04 15.04 14.05
N LEU A 183 7.78 14.35 13.20
CA LEU A 183 8.63 13.23 13.56
C LEU A 183 10.10 13.61 13.38
N SER A 184 10.90 13.44 14.42
CA SER A 184 12.35 13.56 14.35
C SER A 184 12.95 12.37 13.59
N ASP A 185 14.02 12.58 12.85
CA ASP A 185 14.65 11.55 12.02
C ASP A 185 15.30 10.43 12.83
N ASN A 186 15.71 10.72 14.07
CA ASN A 186 16.35 9.75 14.95
C ASN A 186 15.44 8.58 15.37
N ILE A 187 14.13 8.76 15.34
CA ILE A 187 13.19 7.67 15.70
C ILE A 187 13.22 6.51 14.70
N PHE A 188 13.70 6.73 13.47
CA PHE A 188 13.72 5.75 12.39
C PHE A 188 14.96 4.86 12.38
N THR A 189 15.83 5.01 13.37
CA THR A 189 17.05 4.22 13.52
C THR A 189 17.00 3.45 14.84
N PHE A 190 17.40 2.18 14.81
CA PHE A 190 17.54 1.38 16.02
C PHE A 190 18.58 1.99 16.94
N ASN A 191 18.26 2.11 18.22
CA ASN A 191 19.16 2.59 19.24
C ASN A 191 19.51 1.47 20.23
N LYS A 192 20.73 0.95 20.15
CA LYS A 192 21.21 -0.12 21.04
C LYS A 192 21.16 0.27 22.53
N LYS A 193 21.33 1.56 22.87
CA LYS A 193 21.25 2.02 24.26
C LYS A 193 19.87 1.81 24.89
N SER A 194 18.82 1.81 24.08
CA SER A 194 17.44 1.53 24.51
C SER A 194 17.11 0.02 24.59
N HIS A 195 18.02 -0.81 24.06
CA HIS A 195 17.89 -2.28 24.00
C HIS A 195 19.27 -2.88 24.30
N PRO A 196 19.77 -2.76 25.55
CA PRO A 196 21.15 -3.10 25.88
C PRO A 196 21.46 -4.59 25.75
N SER A 197 20.48 -5.44 25.96
CA SER A 197 20.56 -6.91 25.83
C SER A 197 20.38 -7.40 24.40
N ALA A 198 19.97 -6.53 23.44
CA ALA A 198 19.73 -6.97 22.07
C ALA A 198 21.03 -7.38 21.34
N GLU A 199 21.06 -8.55 20.74
CA GLU A 199 22.15 -9.16 19.96
C GLU A 199 21.83 -9.20 18.46
#